data_372ad2b0f75540b2265886eb72c146b4
#
_entry.id   372ad2b0f75540b2265886eb72c146b4
#
_cell.length_a   1.000
_cell.length_b   1.000
_cell.length_c   1.000
_cell.angle_alpha   90.00
_cell.angle_beta   90.00
_cell.angle_gamma   90.00
#
_symmetry.space_group_name_H-M   'P 1'
#
loop_
_entity.id
_entity.type
_entity.pdbx_description
1 polymer ?
#
loop_
_entity_poly.entity_id
_entity_poly.type
_entity_poly.pdbx_seq_one_letter_code
_entity_poly.pdbx_strand_id
1 'polypeptide(L)'
;MSLNEAVVVVAGAGGGAGAAVVRRLASAGAIVVTADRSLDSTQDLVREIGEAGGQIDAYALDLLDGPMTKAWADSVTARFGRVDGVVHLVGGWRGGKGITEADLADWDWLSGLLVRTVQNTTRGFHDQLKSSPMGRFVLVSAAEASRPTAKNASYAAAKAAAEAWTLAVADSFRGSEAAATIVVVNALVTPQMREAKPDAAFNGYTDVIDLADTIVGLWDKPAEEVNGERIWLTT
;
A
#
# COMPACT_ATOMS: atom_id res chain seq x y z
N MET A 1 -8.45 6.86 -16.93
CA MET A 1 -7.24 6.62 -17.73
C MET A 1 -6.94 5.13 -17.82
N SER A 2 -6.39 4.65 -18.92
CA SER A 2 -5.91 3.28 -19.01
C SER A 2 -4.48 3.24 -18.45
N LEU A 3 -4.19 2.27 -17.57
CA LEU A 3 -2.84 2.00 -17.08
C LEU A 3 -2.08 1.03 -18.02
N ASN A 4 -2.44 1.02 -19.31
CA ASN A 4 -1.86 0.09 -20.26
C ASN A 4 -0.34 0.11 -20.18
N GLU A 5 0.25 -1.08 -19.93
CA GLU A 5 1.69 -1.31 -19.81
C GLU A 5 2.38 -0.56 -18.63
N ALA A 6 1.63 0.15 -17.78
CA ALA A 6 2.20 0.71 -16.56
C ALA A 6 2.61 -0.42 -15.60
N VAL A 7 3.83 -0.37 -15.09
CA VAL A 7 4.33 -1.35 -14.12
C VAL A 7 4.02 -0.86 -12.72
N VAL A 8 3.12 -1.57 -12.01
CA VAL A 8 2.68 -1.20 -10.68
C VAL A 8 3.02 -2.30 -9.67
N VAL A 9 3.82 -1.94 -8.68
CA VAL A 9 4.22 -2.80 -7.57
C VAL A 9 3.17 -2.73 -6.46
N VAL A 10 2.76 -3.85 -5.91
CA VAL A 10 1.85 -3.95 -4.75
C VAL A 10 2.55 -4.71 -3.63
N ALA A 11 2.98 -4.00 -2.62
CA ALA A 11 3.60 -4.53 -1.42
C ALA A 11 2.52 -4.91 -0.39
N GLY A 12 2.47 -6.18 0.05
CA GLY A 12 1.45 -6.69 0.95
C GLY A 12 0.17 -7.14 0.24
N ALA A 13 0.30 -7.71 -0.96
CA ALA A 13 -0.81 -8.14 -1.81
C ALA A 13 -1.67 -9.28 -1.21
N GLY A 14 -1.12 -10.11 -0.33
CA GLY A 14 -1.85 -11.16 0.39
C GLY A 14 -2.72 -10.67 1.54
N GLY A 15 -2.67 -9.37 1.88
CA GLY A 15 -3.51 -8.75 2.91
C GLY A 15 -4.96 -8.53 2.46
N GLY A 16 -5.82 -8.10 3.40
CA GLY A 16 -7.26 -7.95 3.17
C GLY A 16 -7.65 -7.02 2.00
N ALA A 17 -6.88 -5.96 1.73
CA ALA A 17 -7.12 -5.06 0.60
C ALA A 17 -6.40 -5.50 -0.69
N GLY A 18 -5.40 -6.37 -0.57
CA GLY A 18 -4.48 -6.68 -1.68
C GLY A 18 -5.18 -7.21 -2.90
N ALA A 19 -6.07 -8.20 -2.72
CA ALA A 19 -6.79 -8.81 -3.82
C ALA A 19 -7.62 -7.80 -4.62
N ALA A 20 -8.33 -6.89 -3.94
CA ALA A 20 -9.14 -5.87 -4.60
C ALA A 20 -8.27 -4.89 -5.41
N VAL A 21 -7.17 -4.42 -4.81
CA VAL A 21 -6.23 -3.49 -5.45
C VAL A 21 -5.55 -4.13 -6.67
N VAL A 22 -5.07 -5.37 -6.52
CA VAL A 22 -4.41 -6.11 -7.61
C VAL A 22 -5.36 -6.33 -8.78
N ARG A 23 -6.60 -6.80 -8.53
CA ARG A 23 -7.61 -6.97 -9.57
C ARG A 23 -7.92 -5.67 -10.27
N ARG A 24 -8.08 -4.60 -9.53
CA ARG A 24 -8.44 -3.29 -10.08
C ARG A 24 -7.34 -2.69 -10.94
N LEU A 25 -6.07 -2.83 -10.53
CA LEU A 25 -4.90 -2.44 -11.33
C LEU A 25 -4.81 -3.26 -12.62
N ALA A 26 -4.93 -4.60 -12.52
CA ALA A 26 -4.89 -5.48 -13.68
C ALA A 26 -6.03 -5.18 -14.67
N SER A 27 -7.25 -4.92 -14.18
CA SER A 27 -8.40 -4.53 -15.02
C SER A 27 -8.23 -3.17 -15.69
N ALA A 28 -7.38 -2.30 -15.13
CA ALA A 28 -7.00 -1.03 -15.75
C ALA A 28 -5.88 -1.18 -16.80
N GLY A 29 -5.34 -2.39 -17.01
CA GLY A 29 -4.30 -2.71 -17.99
C GLY A 29 -2.87 -2.65 -17.43
N ALA A 30 -2.68 -2.51 -16.12
CA ALA A 30 -1.35 -2.50 -15.53
C ALA A 30 -0.70 -3.89 -15.54
N ILE A 31 0.62 -3.92 -15.69
CA ILE A 31 1.46 -5.05 -15.33
C ILE A 31 1.64 -4.98 -13.82
N VAL A 32 1.10 -5.96 -13.08
CA VAL A 32 1.14 -5.94 -11.62
C VAL A 32 2.30 -6.79 -11.12
N VAL A 33 3.10 -6.23 -10.21
CA VAL A 33 4.18 -6.94 -9.54
C VAL A 33 3.86 -6.99 -8.05
N THR A 34 3.66 -8.18 -7.49
CA THR A 34 3.31 -8.33 -6.08
C THR A 34 4.48 -8.80 -5.24
N ALA A 35 4.55 -8.34 -4.00
CA ALA A 35 5.43 -8.89 -2.98
C ALA A 35 4.67 -9.16 -1.69
N ASP A 36 4.90 -10.34 -1.14
CA ASP A 36 4.43 -10.76 0.18
C ASP A 36 5.43 -11.75 0.80
N ARG A 37 5.27 -12.08 2.07
CA ARG A 37 6.15 -13.04 2.76
C ARG A 37 6.00 -14.48 2.26
N SER A 38 4.87 -14.84 1.67
CA SER A 38 4.58 -16.14 1.06
C SER A 38 3.89 -15.95 -0.28
N LEU A 39 4.23 -16.78 -1.26
CA LEU A 39 3.51 -16.86 -2.54
C LEU A 39 2.11 -17.44 -2.39
N ASP A 40 1.87 -18.27 -1.38
CA ASP A 40 0.57 -18.93 -1.17
C ASP A 40 -0.58 -17.91 -1.08
N SER A 41 -0.28 -16.73 -0.47
CA SER A 41 -1.26 -15.65 -0.32
C SER A 41 -1.67 -14.98 -1.64
N THR A 42 -0.91 -15.19 -2.72
CA THR A 42 -1.12 -14.54 -4.03
C THR A 42 -1.32 -15.50 -5.18
N GLN A 43 -1.17 -16.82 -4.98
CA GLN A 43 -1.26 -17.84 -6.05
C GLN A 43 -2.59 -17.80 -6.80
N ASP A 44 -3.71 -17.68 -6.09
CA ASP A 44 -5.04 -17.61 -6.71
C ASP A 44 -5.19 -16.34 -7.55
N LEU A 45 -4.65 -15.20 -7.10
CA LEU A 45 -4.63 -13.96 -7.88
C LEU A 45 -3.79 -14.09 -9.16
N VAL A 46 -2.63 -14.72 -9.06
CA VAL A 46 -1.75 -14.94 -10.22
C VAL A 46 -2.48 -15.78 -11.28
N ARG A 47 -3.14 -16.87 -10.86
CA ARG A 47 -3.92 -17.71 -11.76
C ARG A 47 -5.10 -16.94 -12.37
N GLU A 48 -5.92 -16.29 -11.54
CA GLU A 48 -7.11 -15.56 -11.97
C GLU A 48 -6.78 -14.46 -13.00
N ILE A 49 -5.77 -13.65 -12.73
CA ILE A 49 -5.36 -12.56 -13.63
C ILE A 49 -4.74 -13.08 -14.90
N GLY A 50 -3.92 -14.16 -14.82
CA GLY A 50 -3.34 -14.80 -15.98
C GLY A 50 -4.39 -15.42 -16.91
N GLU A 51 -5.40 -16.10 -16.37
CA GLU A 51 -6.53 -16.67 -17.12
C GLU A 51 -7.38 -15.58 -17.79
N ALA A 52 -7.48 -14.40 -17.17
CA ALA A 52 -8.15 -13.22 -17.74
C ALA A 52 -7.29 -12.48 -18.79
N GLY A 53 -6.07 -12.95 -19.08
CA GLY A 53 -5.15 -12.32 -20.04
C GLY A 53 -4.37 -11.13 -19.50
N GLY A 54 -4.43 -10.86 -18.20
CA GLY A 54 -3.63 -9.83 -17.52
C GLY A 54 -2.20 -10.31 -17.23
N GLN A 55 -1.32 -9.38 -16.89
CA GLN A 55 0.07 -9.66 -16.54
C GLN A 55 0.30 -9.43 -15.05
N ILE A 56 0.78 -10.46 -14.36
CA ILE A 56 1.10 -10.41 -12.94
C ILE A 56 2.32 -11.27 -12.62
N ASP A 57 3.24 -10.71 -11.85
CA ASP A 57 4.37 -11.43 -11.25
C ASP A 57 4.27 -11.39 -9.73
N ALA A 58 4.57 -12.48 -9.05
CA ALA A 58 4.55 -12.57 -7.60
C ALA A 58 5.93 -12.97 -7.04
N TYR A 59 6.33 -12.27 -5.98
CA TYR A 59 7.60 -12.49 -5.30
C TYR A 59 7.36 -12.76 -3.80
N ALA A 60 8.06 -13.77 -3.26
CA ALA A 60 8.12 -14.00 -1.83
C ALA A 60 9.34 -13.29 -1.26
N LEU A 61 9.10 -12.27 -0.41
CA LEU A 61 10.20 -11.61 0.26
C LEU A 61 9.73 -10.91 1.56
N ASP A 62 10.64 -10.83 2.55
CA ASP A 62 10.43 -10.02 3.74
C ASP A 62 10.91 -8.58 3.47
N LEU A 63 9.98 -7.65 3.41
CA LEU A 63 10.26 -6.23 3.21
C LEU A 63 11.01 -5.57 4.39
N LEU A 64 11.18 -6.28 5.52
CA LEU A 64 12.08 -5.87 6.59
C LEU A 64 13.56 -6.03 6.22
N ASP A 65 13.87 -6.94 5.30
CA ASP A 65 15.22 -7.10 4.76
C ASP A 65 15.49 -6.02 3.69
N GLY A 66 16.18 -4.96 4.10
CA GLY A 66 16.48 -3.82 3.22
C GLY A 66 17.33 -4.21 1.99
N PRO A 67 18.45 -4.94 2.15
CA PRO A 67 19.23 -5.48 1.02
C PRO A 67 18.39 -6.30 0.05
N MET A 68 17.58 -7.24 0.54
CA MET A 68 16.72 -8.07 -0.30
C MET A 68 15.64 -7.24 -1.01
N THR A 69 15.03 -6.26 -0.32
CA THR A 69 14.07 -5.33 -0.92
C THR A 69 14.70 -4.51 -2.05
N LYS A 70 15.93 -4.05 -1.87
CA LYS A 70 16.67 -3.32 -2.92
C LYS A 70 16.99 -4.22 -4.12
N ALA A 71 17.48 -5.43 -3.89
CA ALA A 71 17.77 -6.39 -4.95
C ALA A 71 16.51 -6.76 -5.74
N TRP A 72 15.38 -6.92 -5.07
CA TRP A 72 14.08 -7.12 -5.72
C TRP A 72 13.69 -5.92 -6.58
N ALA A 73 13.79 -4.70 -6.08
CA ALA A 73 13.48 -3.48 -6.85
C ALA A 73 14.36 -3.38 -8.12
N ASP A 74 15.65 -3.71 -8.00
CA ASP A 74 16.57 -3.75 -9.14
C ASP A 74 16.16 -4.82 -10.16
N SER A 75 15.73 -6.01 -9.70
CA SER A 75 15.27 -7.09 -10.57
C SER A 75 13.98 -6.73 -11.33
N VAL A 76 13.03 -6.09 -10.66
CA VAL A 76 11.79 -5.57 -11.29
C VAL A 76 12.13 -4.53 -12.35
N THR A 77 13.00 -3.58 -12.01
CA THR A 77 13.44 -2.56 -12.95
C THR A 77 14.17 -3.15 -14.15
N ALA A 78 15.06 -4.10 -13.93
CA ALA A 78 15.78 -4.78 -15.02
C ALA A 78 14.84 -5.57 -15.94
N ARG A 79 13.79 -6.19 -15.38
CA ARG A 79 12.84 -7.01 -16.15
C ARG A 79 11.88 -6.16 -16.98
N PHE A 80 11.34 -5.07 -16.43
CA PHE A 80 10.29 -4.28 -17.07
C PHE A 80 10.77 -2.95 -17.64
N GLY A 81 11.99 -2.52 -17.33
CA GLY A 81 12.58 -1.27 -17.77
C GLY A 81 12.02 0.00 -17.08
N ARG A 82 10.95 -0.14 -16.30
CA ARG A 82 10.26 0.98 -15.62
C ARG A 82 9.49 0.50 -14.39
N VAL A 83 9.18 1.42 -13.48
CA VAL A 83 8.18 1.25 -12.43
C VAL A 83 7.39 2.55 -12.32
N ASP A 84 6.07 2.47 -12.50
CA ASP A 84 5.16 3.62 -12.57
C ASP A 84 4.29 3.75 -11.32
N GLY A 85 4.27 2.73 -10.49
CA GLY A 85 3.53 2.76 -9.26
C GLY A 85 4.08 1.83 -8.20
N VAL A 86 3.95 2.27 -6.95
CA VAL A 86 4.15 1.42 -5.77
C VAL A 86 2.98 1.66 -4.82
N VAL A 87 2.17 0.64 -4.60
CA VAL A 87 1.07 0.65 -3.65
C VAL A 87 1.48 -0.14 -2.42
N HIS A 88 1.65 0.54 -1.28
CA HIS A 88 2.11 -0.06 -0.03
C HIS A 88 0.92 -0.37 0.88
N LEU A 89 0.53 -1.65 0.92
CA LEU A 89 -0.59 -2.18 1.69
C LEU A 89 -0.16 -2.96 2.93
N VAL A 90 1.16 -3.07 3.17
CA VAL A 90 1.65 -3.80 4.35
C VAL A 90 1.10 -3.18 5.60
N GLY A 91 0.42 -3.98 6.40
CA GLY A 91 -0.26 -3.51 7.59
C GLY A 91 -0.46 -4.59 8.62
N GLY A 92 -0.91 -4.16 9.78
CA GLY A 92 -1.25 -5.00 10.92
C GLY A 92 -1.59 -4.10 12.09
N TRP A 93 -2.25 -4.67 13.10
CA TRP A 93 -2.69 -3.94 14.27
C TRP A 93 -2.31 -4.67 15.55
N ARG A 94 -1.81 -3.92 16.51
CA ARG A 94 -1.62 -4.34 17.90
C ARG A 94 -1.98 -3.17 18.82
N GLY A 95 -2.54 -3.49 19.98
CA GLY A 95 -2.97 -2.47 20.96
C GLY A 95 -4.08 -3.01 21.88
N GLY A 96 -4.94 -2.10 22.36
CA GLY A 96 -6.11 -2.45 23.19
C GLY A 96 -5.92 -2.15 24.68
N LYS A 97 -4.69 -1.93 25.14
CA LYS A 97 -4.37 -1.56 26.52
C LYS A 97 -4.12 -0.08 26.68
N GLY A 98 -4.26 0.46 27.89
CA GLY A 98 -3.91 1.85 28.21
C GLY A 98 -2.40 2.11 28.22
N ILE A 99 -2.00 3.37 28.34
CA ILE A 99 -0.59 3.81 28.24
C ILE A 99 0.33 3.07 29.22
N THR A 100 -0.09 2.89 30.47
CA THR A 100 0.71 2.24 31.52
C THR A 100 0.78 0.73 31.39
N GLU A 101 -0.15 0.11 30.63
CA GLU A 101 -0.28 -1.32 30.46
C GLU A 101 0.13 -1.78 29.07
N ALA A 102 0.46 -0.82 28.17
CA ALA A 102 0.86 -1.12 26.80
C ALA A 102 2.19 -1.92 26.80
N ASP A 103 2.22 -2.96 25.99
CA ASP A 103 3.45 -3.72 25.76
C ASP A 103 4.33 -2.95 24.76
N LEU A 104 5.53 -2.56 25.16
CA LEU A 104 6.47 -1.88 24.26
C LEU A 104 6.96 -2.78 23.11
N ALA A 105 6.88 -4.10 23.24
CA ALA A 105 7.13 -5.02 22.12
C ALA A 105 6.12 -4.83 20.96
N ASP A 106 4.93 -4.30 21.24
CA ASP A 106 3.99 -3.91 20.19
C ASP A 106 4.52 -2.76 19.33
N TRP A 107 5.23 -1.81 19.95
CA TRP A 107 5.93 -0.76 19.20
C TRP A 107 7.02 -1.32 18.30
N ASP A 108 7.87 -2.21 18.82
CA ASP A 108 8.97 -2.79 18.03
C ASP A 108 8.42 -3.52 16.80
N TRP A 109 7.37 -4.32 16.99
CA TRP A 109 6.70 -5.02 15.88
C TRP A 109 6.03 -4.05 14.89
N LEU A 110 5.27 -3.06 15.38
CA LEU A 110 4.54 -2.11 14.54
C LEU A 110 5.48 -1.16 13.80
N SER A 111 6.55 -0.68 14.45
CA SER A 111 7.54 0.18 13.79
C SER A 111 8.31 -0.56 12.69
N GLY A 112 8.63 -1.83 12.90
CA GLY A 112 9.14 -2.70 11.85
C GLY A 112 8.15 -2.80 10.69
N LEU A 113 6.95 -3.29 10.98
CA LEU A 113 5.95 -3.61 9.97
C LEU A 113 5.43 -2.37 9.20
N LEU A 114 5.17 -1.25 9.89
CA LEU A 114 4.50 -0.08 9.31
C LEU A 114 5.45 1.03 8.86
N VAL A 115 6.66 1.11 9.44
CA VAL A 115 7.62 2.17 9.11
C VAL A 115 8.79 1.63 8.30
N ARG A 116 9.47 0.58 8.82
CA ARG A 116 10.67 0.05 8.16
C ARG A 116 10.37 -0.51 6.77
N THR A 117 9.26 -1.21 6.58
CA THR A 117 8.86 -1.71 5.26
C THR A 117 8.59 -0.58 4.27
N VAL A 118 7.93 0.51 4.70
CA VAL A 118 7.73 1.71 3.88
C VAL A 118 9.08 2.33 3.48
N GLN A 119 10.00 2.46 4.45
CA GLN A 119 11.34 2.98 4.18
C GLN A 119 12.10 2.13 3.16
N ASN A 120 12.12 0.82 3.34
CA ASN A 120 12.83 -0.08 2.44
C ASN A 120 12.21 -0.06 1.03
N THR A 121 10.88 -0.14 0.92
CA THR A 121 10.17 -0.12 -0.36
C THR A 121 10.39 1.20 -1.10
N THR A 122 10.21 2.35 -0.43
CA THR A 122 10.41 3.66 -1.05
C THR A 122 11.85 3.86 -1.49
N ARG A 123 12.84 3.46 -0.69
CA ARG A 123 14.26 3.54 -1.06
C ARG A 123 14.61 2.66 -2.25
N GLY A 124 13.95 1.50 -2.38
CA GLY A 124 14.16 0.59 -3.50
C GLY A 124 13.66 1.14 -4.84
N PHE A 125 12.52 1.84 -4.84
CA PHE A 125 11.82 2.28 -6.06
C PHE A 125 11.83 3.79 -6.28
N HIS A 126 12.48 4.59 -5.43
CA HIS A 126 12.43 6.05 -5.47
C HIS A 126 12.78 6.63 -6.84
N ASP A 127 13.94 6.24 -7.40
CA ASP A 127 14.47 6.85 -8.62
C ASP A 127 13.63 6.44 -9.84
N GLN A 128 13.11 5.22 -9.88
CA GLN A 128 12.22 4.74 -10.92
C GLN A 128 10.91 5.53 -10.91
N LEU A 129 10.30 5.69 -9.74
CA LEU A 129 9.07 6.49 -9.60
C LEU A 129 9.30 7.94 -10.01
N LYS A 130 10.39 8.55 -9.54
CA LYS A 130 10.71 9.95 -9.84
C LYS A 130 10.98 10.20 -11.32
N SER A 131 11.55 9.22 -12.02
CA SER A 131 11.82 9.31 -13.47
C SER A 131 10.63 8.90 -14.34
N SER A 132 9.60 8.27 -13.77
CA SER A 132 8.39 7.89 -14.49
C SER A 132 7.55 9.11 -14.87
N PRO A 133 7.00 9.18 -16.09
CA PRO A 133 6.10 10.27 -16.50
C PRO A 133 4.72 10.19 -15.80
N MET A 134 4.51 9.20 -14.93
CA MET A 134 3.26 8.97 -14.21
C MET A 134 3.48 8.30 -12.84
N GLY A 135 4.63 8.53 -12.22
CA GLY A 135 5.03 7.85 -10.99
C GLY A 135 4.07 8.08 -9.83
N ARG A 136 3.63 7.03 -9.13
CA ARG A 136 2.78 7.12 -7.94
C ARG A 136 3.29 6.21 -6.84
N PHE A 137 3.58 6.80 -5.68
CA PHE A 137 3.72 6.06 -4.44
C PHE A 137 2.45 6.24 -3.60
N VAL A 138 1.81 5.16 -3.18
CA VAL A 138 0.57 5.20 -2.40
C VAL A 138 0.75 4.46 -1.09
N LEU A 139 0.60 5.16 0.03
CA LEU A 139 0.54 4.57 1.36
C LEU A 139 -0.91 4.47 1.83
N VAL A 140 -1.34 3.29 2.25
CA VAL A 140 -2.61 3.15 2.99
C VAL A 140 -2.33 3.35 4.48
N SER A 141 -2.91 4.41 5.03
CA SER A 141 -2.79 4.79 6.44
C SER A 141 -4.13 4.68 7.17
N ALA A 142 -4.13 5.04 8.43
CA ALA A 142 -5.28 4.94 9.31
C ALA A 142 -5.60 6.28 9.98
N ALA A 143 -6.88 6.56 10.22
CA ALA A 143 -7.34 7.79 10.86
C ALA A 143 -6.73 7.98 12.26
N GLU A 144 -6.36 6.90 12.93
CA GLU A 144 -5.67 6.89 14.20
C GLU A 144 -4.32 7.63 14.18
N ALA A 145 -3.66 7.73 13.02
CA ALA A 145 -2.42 8.51 12.88
C ALA A 145 -2.61 9.97 13.31
N SER A 146 -3.78 10.55 13.05
CA SER A 146 -4.13 11.93 13.41
C SER A 146 -5.03 12.04 14.64
N ARG A 147 -5.63 10.92 15.09
CA ARG A 147 -6.56 10.87 16.24
C ARG A 147 -6.19 9.72 17.18
N PRO A 148 -4.98 9.76 17.79
CA PRO A 148 -4.52 8.71 18.67
C PRO A 148 -5.37 8.61 19.94
N THR A 149 -5.52 7.39 20.46
CA THR A 149 -6.12 7.12 21.76
C THR A 149 -5.14 6.35 22.65
N ALA A 150 -5.38 6.33 23.95
CA ALA A 150 -4.54 5.57 24.86
C ALA A 150 -4.43 4.08 24.50
N LYS A 151 -5.47 3.51 23.86
CA LYS A 151 -5.53 2.09 23.51
C LYS A 151 -4.86 1.72 22.20
N ASN A 152 -4.53 2.71 21.35
CA ASN A 152 -3.88 2.49 20.07
C ASN A 152 -2.55 3.27 19.93
N ALA A 153 -1.94 3.69 21.03
CA ALA A 153 -0.82 4.62 21.03
C ALA A 153 0.34 4.18 20.13
N SER A 154 0.83 2.94 20.27
CA SER A 154 1.92 2.42 19.44
C SER A 154 1.54 2.32 17.96
N TYR A 155 0.32 1.89 17.66
CA TYR A 155 -0.19 1.81 16.29
C TYR A 155 -0.30 3.19 15.64
N ALA A 156 -0.95 4.13 16.34
CA ALA A 156 -1.11 5.51 15.86
C ALA A 156 0.24 6.20 15.63
N ALA A 157 1.20 6.03 16.57
CA ALA A 157 2.55 6.56 16.42
C ALA A 157 3.28 5.97 15.22
N ALA A 158 3.18 4.65 14.98
CA ALA A 158 3.81 4.00 13.83
C ALA A 158 3.18 4.46 12.50
N LYS A 159 1.84 4.59 12.44
CA LYS A 159 1.16 5.14 11.26
C LYS A 159 1.53 6.59 11.01
N ALA A 160 1.58 7.44 12.03
CA ALA A 160 2.03 8.83 11.92
C ALA A 160 3.48 8.94 11.43
N ALA A 161 4.38 8.07 11.90
CA ALA A 161 5.75 8.02 11.42
C ALA A 161 5.85 7.61 9.94
N ALA A 162 5.05 6.63 9.51
CA ALA A 162 4.98 6.22 8.10
C ALA A 162 4.43 7.34 7.21
N GLU A 163 3.42 8.10 7.67
CA GLU A 163 2.91 9.27 6.97
C GLU A 163 3.97 10.38 6.85
N ALA A 164 4.68 10.69 7.93
CA ALA A 164 5.74 11.68 7.91
C ALA A 164 6.85 11.31 6.92
N TRP A 165 7.24 10.02 6.86
CA TRP A 165 8.19 9.52 5.86
C TRP A 165 7.64 9.69 4.45
N THR A 166 6.38 9.36 4.20
CA THR A 166 5.73 9.49 2.88
C THR A 166 5.67 10.94 2.42
N LEU A 167 5.42 11.90 3.34
CA LEU A 167 5.47 13.33 3.02
C LEU A 167 6.88 13.80 2.65
N ALA A 168 7.92 13.24 3.27
CA ALA A 168 9.30 13.51 2.87
C ALA A 168 9.61 12.93 1.47
N VAL A 169 9.04 11.76 1.11
CA VAL A 169 9.10 11.23 -0.26
C VAL A 169 8.38 12.18 -1.23
N ALA A 170 7.20 12.69 -0.86
CA ALA A 170 6.47 13.66 -1.67
C ALA A 170 7.28 14.94 -1.91
N ASP A 171 7.98 15.44 -0.88
CA ASP A 171 8.88 16.60 -1.03
C ASP A 171 10.00 16.32 -2.06
N SER A 172 10.57 15.12 -2.03
CA SER A 172 11.63 14.70 -2.97
C SER A 172 11.15 14.56 -4.43
N PHE A 173 9.84 14.41 -4.65
CA PHE A 173 9.22 14.30 -5.97
C PHE A 173 8.84 15.66 -6.58
N ARG A 174 8.99 16.77 -5.85
CA ARG A 174 8.69 18.10 -6.38
C ARG A 174 9.46 18.38 -7.67
N GLY A 175 8.77 18.94 -8.65
CA GLY A 175 9.33 19.24 -9.96
C GLY A 175 9.47 18.03 -10.89
N SER A 176 8.85 16.90 -10.55
CA SER A 176 8.70 15.72 -11.42
C SER A 176 7.22 15.39 -11.63
N GLU A 177 6.94 14.44 -12.52
CA GLU A 177 5.58 13.90 -12.75
C GLU A 177 5.19 12.80 -11.73
N ALA A 178 6.01 12.62 -10.69
CA ALA A 178 5.73 11.65 -9.64
C ALA A 178 5.00 12.29 -8.46
N ALA A 179 4.19 11.48 -7.77
CA ALA A 179 3.50 11.86 -6.54
C ALA A 179 3.55 10.77 -5.49
N ALA A 180 3.65 11.17 -4.22
CA ALA A 180 3.45 10.29 -3.08
C ALA A 180 2.19 10.73 -2.32
N THR A 181 1.22 9.83 -2.20
CA THR A 181 -0.12 10.11 -1.68
C THR A 181 -0.45 9.16 -0.52
N ILE A 182 -1.15 9.66 0.48
CA ILE A 182 -1.62 8.90 1.63
C ILE A 182 -3.14 8.71 1.51
N VAL A 183 -3.61 7.45 1.47
CA VAL A 183 -5.03 7.14 1.53
C VAL A 183 -5.37 6.72 2.95
N VAL A 184 -6.27 7.45 3.61
CA VAL A 184 -6.61 7.29 5.02
C VAL A 184 -7.94 6.58 5.17
N VAL A 185 -7.95 5.46 5.91
CA VAL A 185 -9.15 4.68 6.24
C VAL A 185 -9.33 4.58 7.76
N ASN A 186 -10.53 4.25 8.24
CA ASN A 186 -10.72 3.83 9.64
C ASN A 186 -10.43 2.35 9.78
N ALA A 187 -11.18 1.54 9.06
CA ALA A 187 -11.04 0.10 8.97
C ALA A 187 -11.50 -0.34 7.58
N LEU A 188 -11.08 -1.51 7.16
CA LEU A 188 -11.45 -2.06 5.86
C LEU A 188 -12.48 -3.17 6.01
N VAL A 189 -13.45 -3.22 5.12
CA VAL A 189 -14.37 -4.36 4.99
C VAL A 189 -14.15 -5.05 3.65
N THR A 190 -14.02 -6.37 3.71
CA THR A 190 -13.87 -7.24 2.54
C THR A 190 -15.17 -7.97 2.21
N PRO A 191 -15.35 -8.47 0.97
CA PRO A 191 -16.49 -9.34 0.63
C PRO A 191 -16.62 -10.53 1.58
N GLN A 192 -15.52 -11.19 1.92
CA GLN A 192 -15.50 -12.33 2.83
C GLN A 192 -15.98 -11.96 4.25
N MET A 193 -15.65 -10.75 4.72
CA MET A 193 -16.16 -10.27 6.01
C MET A 193 -17.68 -10.04 5.97
N ARG A 194 -18.21 -9.54 4.84
CA ARG A 194 -19.64 -9.35 4.64
C ARG A 194 -20.37 -10.70 4.60
N GLU A 195 -19.83 -11.68 3.88
CA GLU A 195 -20.36 -13.04 3.82
C GLU A 195 -20.36 -13.73 5.20
N ALA A 196 -19.27 -13.57 5.95
CA ALA A 196 -19.16 -14.16 7.29
C ALA A 196 -20.05 -13.48 8.34
N LYS A 197 -20.46 -12.23 8.11
CA LYS A 197 -21.30 -11.44 9.04
C LYS A 197 -22.34 -10.64 8.27
N PRO A 198 -23.35 -11.28 7.65
CA PRO A 198 -24.33 -10.62 6.77
C PRO A 198 -25.16 -9.55 7.47
N ASP A 199 -25.41 -9.70 8.77
CA ASP A 199 -26.20 -8.75 9.57
C ASP A 199 -25.39 -7.57 10.13
N ALA A 200 -24.05 -7.55 9.92
CA ALA A 200 -23.19 -6.48 10.43
C ALA A 200 -23.24 -5.26 9.51
N ALA A 201 -23.53 -4.10 10.09
CA ALA A 201 -23.64 -2.84 9.32
C ALA A 201 -22.28 -2.29 8.83
N PHE A 202 -21.15 -2.72 9.43
CA PHE A 202 -19.79 -2.21 9.13
C PHE A 202 -19.67 -0.68 9.09
N ASN A 203 -20.41 0.01 9.99
CA ASN A 203 -20.40 1.47 10.06
C ASN A 203 -18.99 2.02 10.24
N GLY A 204 -18.62 3.00 9.41
CA GLY A 204 -17.29 3.60 9.43
C GLY A 204 -16.17 2.75 8.81
N TYR A 205 -16.49 1.59 8.23
CA TYR A 205 -15.54 0.81 7.45
C TYR A 205 -15.52 1.30 6.00
N THR A 206 -14.34 1.33 5.41
CA THR A 206 -14.15 1.57 3.97
C THR A 206 -14.21 0.23 3.23
N ASP A 207 -15.00 0.13 2.18
CA ASP A 207 -14.99 -1.05 1.31
C ASP A 207 -13.65 -1.13 0.56
N VAL A 208 -13.08 -2.34 0.47
CA VAL A 208 -11.83 -2.54 -0.25
C VAL A 208 -11.92 -2.24 -1.74
N ILE A 209 -13.14 -2.26 -2.31
CA ILE A 209 -13.38 -1.87 -3.70
C ILE A 209 -13.26 -0.36 -3.85
N ASP A 210 -13.87 0.43 -2.93
CA ASP A 210 -13.75 1.89 -2.94
C ASP A 210 -12.30 2.34 -2.73
N LEU A 211 -11.57 1.63 -1.87
CA LEU A 211 -10.14 1.85 -1.69
C LEU A 211 -9.37 1.60 -3.01
N ALA A 212 -9.65 0.47 -3.68
CA ALA A 212 -8.98 0.11 -4.93
C ALA A 212 -9.29 1.11 -6.05
N ASP A 213 -10.53 1.54 -6.18
CA ASP A 213 -10.95 2.58 -7.15
C ASP A 213 -10.27 3.92 -6.87
N THR A 214 -10.21 4.32 -5.59
CA THR A 214 -9.49 5.54 -5.19
C THR A 214 -8.02 5.47 -5.56
N ILE A 215 -7.35 4.35 -5.25
CA ILE A 215 -5.93 4.16 -5.58
C ILE A 215 -5.69 4.27 -7.08
N VAL A 216 -6.47 3.56 -7.90
CA VAL A 216 -6.32 3.60 -9.37
C VAL A 216 -6.64 4.99 -9.91
N GLY A 217 -7.65 5.67 -9.37
CA GLY A 217 -8.02 7.04 -9.73
C GLY A 217 -6.93 8.10 -9.50
N LEU A 218 -5.87 7.80 -8.75
CA LEU A 218 -4.74 8.71 -8.57
C LEU A 218 -3.95 8.94 -9.86
N TRP A 219 -3.98 8.01 -10.79
CA TRP A 219 -3.35 8.18 -12.10
C TRP A 219 -4.15 9.04 -13.07
N ASP A 220 -5.44 9.33 -12.77
CA ASP A 220 -6.26 10.26 -13.54
C ASP A 220 -6.02 11.73 -13.18
N LYS A 221 -5.22 12.00 -12.15
CA LYS A 221 -4.95 13.32 -11.61
C LYS A 221 -3.52 13.76 -11.91
N PRO A 222 -3.28 15.05 -12.18
CA PRO A 222 -1.92 15.61 -12.23
C PRO A 222 -1.16 15.32 -10.93
N ALA A 223 0.15 15.09 -11.04
CA ALA A 223 0.98 14.79 -9.88
C ALA A 223 0.90 15.90 -8.81
N GLU A 224 0.89 17.16 -9.22
CA GLU A 224 0.83 18.33 -8.35
C GLU A 224 -0.43 18.39 -7.47
N GLU A 225 -1.55 17.81 -7.94
CA GLU A 225 -2.81 17.78 -7.19
C GLU A 225 -2.83 16.71 -6.10
N VAL A 226 -2.00 15.67 -6.21
CA VAL A 226 -2.05 14.52 -5.30
C VAL A 226 -0.76 14.30 -4.52
N ASN A 227 0.31 15.01 -4.87
CA ASN A 227 1.61 14.87 -4.21
C ASN A 227 1.61 15.49 -2.80
N GLY A 228 1.80 14.67 -1.79
CA GLY A 228 1.75 15.08 -0.38
C GLY A 228 0.34 15.13 0.21
N GLU A 229 -0.68 14.76 -0.56
CA GLU A 229 -2.07 14.83 -0.11
C GLU A 229 -2.47 13.62 0.74
N ARG A 230 -3.42 13.86 1.65
CA ARG A 230 -4.16 12.85 2.42
C ARG A 230 -5.58 12.75 1.89
N ILE A 231 -5.90 11.63 1.26
CA ILE A 231 -7.25 11.34 0.76
C ILE A 231 -7.97 10.53 1.82
N TRP A 232 -9.02 11.12 2.38
CA TRP A 232 -9.79 10.51 3.47
C TRP A 232 -10.97 9.72 2.90
N LEU A 233 -10.97 8.41 3.15
CA LEU A 233 -12.09 7.50 2.89
C LEU A 233 -12.84 7.13 4.18
N THR A 234 -12.77 8.02 5.16
CA THR A 234 -13.47 7.86 6.43
C THR A 234 -14.82 8.58 6.34
N THR A 235 -15.90 7.86 6.55
CA THR A 235 -17.27 8.39 6.70
C THR A 235 -17.57 8.75 8.15
#